data_4fa26dba153904c0f46e5e5c0cdd7ecf
#
_entry.id   4fa26dba153904c0f46e5e5c0cdd7ecf
#
_cell.length_a   1.000
_cell.length_b   1.000
_cell.length_c   1.000
_cell.angle_alpha   90.00
_cell.angle_beta   90.00
_cell.angle_gamma   90.00
#
_symmetry.space_group_name_H-M   'P 1'
#
loop_
_entity.id
_entity.type
_entity.pdbx_description
1 polymer ?
#
loop_
_entity_poly.entity_id
_entity_poly.type
_entity_poly.pdbx_seq_one_letter_code
_entity_poly.pdbx_strand_id
1 'polypeptide(L)'
;MTSKIAGNTLGRNPVFSALSPARLKDLVEAGRPVALTSGKKLFVRGDVADAAYAIIVGELEVTIEGMDGRTVFIAHLGAGDVVGELGVLDGVARSTDVIATRKTELWRIDRAHVLDALTNEPQSALALLGILARRIRETDALVDRNASMEMGKRLARLLIEESAHGKIIYSQSDLAHLIGATREAVNRKLSRWRNEIWIELNPTGLYVIDRPALLALCKRRAAI
;
A
#
# COMPACT_ATOMS: atom_id res chain seq x y z
N MET A 1 15.48 11.90 27.51
CA MET A 1 15.58 12.39 26.13
C MET A 1 14.85 11.43 25.15
N THR A 2 15.09 10.15 25.19
CA THR A 2 14.47 9.14 24.30
C THR A 2 12.96 9.07 24.40
N SER A 3 12.39 9.14 25.62
CA SER A 3 10.95 9.14 25.87
C SER A 3 10.25 10.37 25.23
N LYS A 4 10.86 11.54 25.24
CA LYS A 4 10.31 12.73 24.57
C LYS A 4 10.27 12.59 23.05
N ILE A 5 11.30 11.96 22.48
CA ILE A 5 11.35 11.65 21.05
C ILE A 5 10.28 10.59 20.71
N ALA A 6 10.15 9.55 21.56
CA ALA A 6 9.11 8.54 21.40
C ALA A 6 7.69 9.16 21.39
N GLY A 7 7.39 10.07 22.31
CA GLY A 7 6.11 10.79 22.36
C GLY A 7 5.82 11.57 21.07
N ASN A 8 6.82 12.29 20.53
CA ASN A 8 6.66 13.00 19.27
C ASN A 8 6.47 12.04 18.08
N THR A 9 7.16 10.91 18.07
CA THR A 9 7.03 9.88 17.03
C THR A 9 5.63 9.26 17.05
N LEU A 10 5.17 8.83 18.22
CA LEU A 10 3.83 8.25 18.39
C LEU A 10 2.73 9.25 18.03
N GLY A 11 2.83 10.49 18.49
CA GLY A 11 1.83 11.53 18.21
C GLY A 11 1.69 11.90 16.73
N ARG A 12 2.69 11.57 15.89
CA ARG A 12 2.62 11.76 14.43
C ARG A 12 2.10 10.53 13.69
N ASN A 13 2.16 9.35 14.31
CA ASN A 13 1.63 8.14 13.69
C ASN A 13 0.10 8.20 13.65
N PRO A 14 -0.53 7.89 12.51
CA PRO A 14 -1.99 7.96 12.36
C PRO A 14 -2.77 7.19 13.43
N VAL A 15 -2.27 6.04 13.88
CA VAL A 15 -2.93 5.21 14.90
C VAL A 15 -2.91 5.90 16.27
N PHE A 16 -1.75 6.41 16.67
CA PHE A 16 -1.56 7.00 18.00
C PHE A 16 -1.92 8.49 18.06
N SER A 17 -1.99 9.19 16.92
CA SER A 17 -2.44 10.59 16.86
C SER A 17 -3.92 10.76 17.23
N ALA A 18 -4.68 9.66 17.25
CA ALA A 18 -6.06 9.63 17.75
C ALA A 18 -6.18 9.75 19.28
N LEU A 19 -5.09 9.51 20.02
CA LEU A 19 -5.06 9.57 21.47
C LEU A 19 -4.96 11.01 21.99
N SER A 20 -5.58 11.29 23.13
CA SER A 20 -5.37 12.56 23.83
C SER A 20 -3.91 12.70 24.29
N PRO A 21 -3.42 13.94 24.51
CA PRO A 21 -2.06 14.17 25.01
C PRO A 21 -1.74 13.44 26.32
N ALA A 22 -2.75 13.30 27.22
CA ALA A 22 -2.60 12.59 28.47
C ALA A 22 -2.35 11.09 28.24
N ARG A 23 -3.17 10.44 27.41
CA ARG A 23 -3.02 9.02 27.07
C ARG A 23 -1.75 8.72 26.30
N LEU A 24 -1.36 9.62 25.40
CA LEU A 24 -0.09 9.50 24.69
C LEU A 24 1.10 9.55 25.67
N LYS A 25 1.03 10.41 26.70
CA LYS A 25 2.05 10.46 27.74
C LYS A 25 2.10 9.15 28.55
N ASP A 26 0.95 8.62 28.97
CA ASP A 26 0.85 7.35 29.70
C ASP A 26 1.47 6.20 28.89
N LEU A 27 1.19 6.14 27.58
CA LEU A 27 1.81 5.14 26.67
C LEU A 27 3.33 5.26 26.60
N VAL A 28 3.84 6.48 26.54
CA VAL A 28 5.29 6.72 26.50
C VAL A 28 5.94 6.29 27.82
N GLU A 29 5.31 6.56 28.95
CA GLU A 29 5.83 6.20 30.27
C GLU A 29 5.78 4.68 30.52
N ALA A 30 4.77 3.99 29.96
CA ALA A 30 4.67 2.52 30.03
C ALA A 30 5.62 1.80 29.06
N GLY A 31 6.18 2.51 28.07
CA GLY A 31 7.07 1.94 27.07
C GLY A 31 8.52 1.78 27.58
N ARG A 32 9.32 1.06 26.78
CA ARG A 32 10.74 0.82 27.07
C ARG A 32 11.60 0.83 25.81
N PRO A 33 12.90 1.20 25.93
CA PRO A 33 13.82 1.17 24.80
C PRO A 33 14.17 -0.26 24.38
N VAL A 34 14.35 -0.46 23.08
CA VAL A 34 14.88 -1.67 22.46
C VAL A 34 15.93 -1.26 21.44
N ALA A 35 17.07 -1.93 21.42
CA ALA A 35 18.14 -1.68 20.46
C ALA A 35 18.39 -2.91 19.59
N LEU A 36 18.57 -2.68 18.29
CA LEU A 36 18.91 -3.69 17.29
C LEU A 36 20.21 -3.32 16.57
N THR A 37 21.06 -4.31 16.37
CA THR A 37 22.19 -4.19 15.44
C THR A 37 21.73 -4.45 14.01
N SER A 38 22.48 -3.97 13.02
CA SER A 38 22.24 -4.25 11.60
C SER A 38 22.10 -5.75 11.35
N GLY A 39 21.14 -6.14 10.52
CA GLY A 39 20.81 -7.52 10.16
C GLY A 39 19.98 -8.29 11.21
N LYS A 40 19.66 -7.70 12.38
CA LYS A 40 18.81 -8.35 13.37
C LYS A 40 17.34 -8.17 13.05
N LYS A 41 16.59 -9.27 13.12
CA LYS A 41 15.13 -9.26 12.98
C LYS A 41 14.50 -8.69 14.25
N LEU A 42 13.54 -7.80 14.08
CA LEU A 42 12.68 -7.31 15.16
C LEU A 42 11.60 -8.33 15.49
N PHE A 43 10.96 -8.87 14.46
CA PHE A 43 10.02 -9.99 14.49
C PHE A 43 9.91 -10.61 13.10
N VAL A 44 9.32 -11.78 13.00
CA VAL A 44 9.02 -12.46 11.74
C VAL A 44 7.53 -12.69 11.58
N ARG A 45 7.11 -12.90 10.34
CA ARG A 45 5.74 -13.30 10.02
C ARG A 45 5.32 -14.53 10.83
N GLY A 46 4.14 -14.46 11.45
CA GLY A 46 3.61 -15.53 12.30
C GLY A 46 3.92 -15.35 13.79
N ASP A 47 4.85 -14.47 14.18
CA ASP A 47 5.11 -14.16 15.59
C ASP A 47 3.88 -13.55 16.25
N VAL A 48 3.81 -13.68 17.59
CA VAL A 48 2.77 -13.03 18.40
C VAL A 48 2.92 -11.51 18.32
N ALA A 49 1.83 -10.81 18.06
CA ALA A 49 1.82 -9.35 18.01
C ALA A 49 1.59 -8.73 19.39
N ASP A 50 2.60 -8.80 20.22
CA ASP A 50 2.57 -8.40 21.63
C ASP A 50 2.93 -6.94 21.91
N ALA A 51 3.47 -6.23 20.92
CA ALA A 51 3.90 -4.83 21.04
C ALA A 51 3.91 -4.09 19.70
N ALA A 52 3.81 -2.75 19.77
CA ALA A 52 4.17 -1.82 18.71
C ALA A 52 5.51 -1.15 19.02
N TYR A 53 6.19 -0.66 17.99
CA TYR A 53 7.54 -0.08 18.11
C TYR A 53 7.61 1.25 17.36
N ALA A 54 7.95 2.33 18.07
CA ALA A 54 8.30 3.61 17.46
C ALA A 54 9.79 3.65 17.15
N ILE A 55 10.17 4.06 15.95
CA ILE A 55 11.58 4.16 15.53
C ILE A 55 12.12 5.50 15.99
N ILE A 56 13.07 5.48 16.91
CA ILE A 56 13.71 6.68 17.46
C ILE A 56 14.90 7.10 16.61
N VAL A 57 15.75 6.13 16.27
CA VAL A 57 16.93 6.31 15.40
C VAL A 57 17.12 5.02 14.62
N GLY A 58 17.60 5.13 13.39
CA GLY A 58 17.93 3.97 12.58
C GLY A 58 16.92 3.73 11.46
N GLU A 59 16.85 2.49 10.99
CA GLU A 59 16.06 2.12 9.82
C GLU A 59 15.71 0.62 9.84
N LEU A 60 14.48 0.32 9.47
CA LEU A 60 13.95 -1.02 9.34
C LEU A 60 13.51 -1.28 7.89
N GLU A 61 13.67 -2.50 7.45
CA GLU A 61 13.09 -3.02 6.21
C GLU A 61 11.96 -3.98 6.54
N VAL A 62 10.83 -3.80 5.85
CA VAL A 62 9.64 -4.64 5.96
C VAL A 62 9.54 -5.51 4.72
N THR A 63 9.46 -6.82 4.91
CA THR A 63 9.41 -7.80 3.81
C THR A 63 8.35 -8.86 4.06
N ILE A 64 7.94 -9.54 3.00
CA ILE A 64 7.10 -10.75 3.04
C ILE A 64 7.78 -11.83 2.20
N GLU A 65 7.86 -13.04 2.72
CA GLU A 65 8.20 -14.20 1.91
C GLU A 65 6.98 -14.63 1.08
N GLY A 66 7.12 -14.57 -0.25
CA GLY A 66 6.10 -15.01 -1.19
C GLY A 66 5.95 -16.54 -1.20
N MET A 67 4.86 -17.04 -1.78
CA MET A 67 4.58 -18.48 -1.92
C MET A 67 5.64 -19.22 -2.76
N ASP A 68 6.38 -18.50 -3.57
CA ASP A 68 7.49 -19.01 -4.40
C ASP A 68 8.87 -18.94 -3.69
N GLY A 69 8.88 -18.64 -2.40
CA GLY A 69 10.09 -18.48 -1.59
C GLY A 69 10.89 -17.21 -1.85
N ARG A 70 10.37 -16.30 -2.67
CA ARG A 70 11.02 -15.00 -2.92
C ARG A 70 10.64 -14.01 -1.86
N THR A 71 11.62 -13.26 -1.38
CA THR A 71 11.39 -12.12 -0.51
C THR A 71 10.86 -10.94 -1.32
N VAL A 72 9.68 -10.45 -0.95
CA VAL A 72 9.07 -9.25 -1.53
C VAL A 72 9.30 -8.10 -0.57
N PHE A 73 9.94 -7.06 -1.04
CA PHE A 73 10.10 -5.80 -0.32
C PHE A 73 8.76 -5.06 -0.25
N ILE A 74 8.41 -4.58 0.94
CA ILE A 74 7.17 -3.83 1.20
C ILE A 74 7.46 -2.36 1.48
N ALA A 75 8.34 -2.06 2.44
CA ALA A 75 8.65 -0.70 2.83
C ALA A 75 10.00 -0.56 3.53
N HIS A 76 10.57 0.64 3.45
CA HIS A 76 11.56 1.14 4.40
C HIS A 76 10.88 2.05 5.42
N LEU A 77 11.22 1.85 6.69
CA LEU A 77 10.73 2.66 7.80
C LEU A 77 11.92 3.28 8.53
N GLY A 78 11.84 4.57 8.80
CA GLY A 78 12.91 5.35 9.43
C GLY A 78 12.50 6.00 10.75
N ALA A 79 13.38 6.82 11.29
CA ALA A 79 13.09 7.59 12.50
C ALA A 79 11.82 8.44 12.35
N GLY A 80 10.87 8.29 13.26
CA GLY A 80 9.55 8.92 13.19
C GLY A 80 8.42 7.99 12.76
N ASP A 81 8.73 6.78 12.26
CA ASP A 81 7.73 5.78 11.89
C ASP A 81 7.41 4.83 13.06
N VAL A 82 6.28 4.14 12.93
CA VAL A 82 5.85 3.09 13.87
C VAL A 82 5.60 1.81 13.09
N VAL A 83 5.97 0.67 13.68
CA VAL A 83 5.80 -0.66 13.09
C VAL A 83 5.15 -1.63 14.08
N GLY A 84 4.38 -2.57 13.55
CA GLY A 84 3.74 -3.64 14.32
C GLY A 84 2.44 -3.23 15.00
N GLU A 85 1.91 -2.03 14.72
CA GLU A 85 0.67 -1.50 15.28
C GLU A 85 -0.58 -2.31 14.88
N LEU A 86 -0.61 -2.85 13.65
CA LEU A 86 -1.80 -3.57 13.14
C LEU A 86 -2.08 -4.82 13.97
N GLY A 87 -1.10 -5.68 14.16
CA GLY A 87 -1.27 -6.88 14.96
C GLY A 87 -1.56 -6.62 16.44
N VAL A 88 -1.13 -5.45 16.96
CA VAL A 88 -1.50 -5.00 18.30
C VAL A 88 -3.00 -4.69 18.38
N LEU A 89 -3.56 -4.07 17.34
CA LEU A 89 -4.97 -3.67 17.30
C LEU A 89 -5.89 -4.88 17.12
N ASP A 90 -5.63 -5.72 16.13
CA ASP A 90 -6.52 -6.84 15.76
C ASP A 90 -6.22 -8.15 16.50
N GLY A 91 -5.06 -8.25 17.15
CA GLY A 91 -4.63 -9.46 17.87
C GLY A 91 -4.18 -10.60 16.96
N VAL A 92 -4.03 -10.35 15.66
CA VAL A 92 -3.53 -11.33 14.69
C VAL A 92 -2.00 -11.37 14.72
N ALA A 93 -1.44 -12.51 14.40
CA ALA A 93 0.02 -12.70 14.30
C ALA A 93 0.65 -11.72 13.29
N ARG A 94 1.96 -11.46 13.43
CA ARG A 94 2.70 -10.57 12.52
C ARG A 94 2.50 -10.98 11.07
N SER A 95 2.17 -10.01 10.23
CA SER A 95 1.90 -10.23 8.80
C SER A 95 3.16 -10.20 7.93
N THR A 96 4.27 -9.66 8.46
CA THR A 96 5.52 -9.37 7.73
C THR A 96 6.74 -9.73 8.57
N ASP A 97 7.89 -9.86 7.91
CA ASP A 97 9.20 -9.83 8.55
C ASP A 97 9.68 -8.38 8.66
N VAL A 98 10.38 -8.06 9.76
CA VAL A 98 10.99 -6.74 9.95
C VAL A 98 12.42 -6.91 10.43
N ILE A 99 13.36 -6.28 9.71
CA ILE A 99 14.81 -6.41 9.90
C ILE A 99 15.43 -5.02 10.01
N ALA A 100 16.36 -4.84 10.95
CA ALA A 100 17.15 -3.62 11.04
C ALA A 100 18.23 -3.59 9.94
N THR A 101 18.22 -2.58 9.07
CA THR A 101 19.25 -2.40 8.01
C THR A 101 20.51 -1.74 8.55
N ARG A 102 20.40 -1.05 9.69
CA ARG A 102 21.51 -0.45 10.44
C ARG A 102 21.23 -0.49 11.94
N LYS A 103 22.16 -0.01 12.78
CA LYS A 103 21.90 0.14 14.20
C LYS A 103 20.65 0.99 14.43
N THR A 104 19.65 0.42 15.10
CA THR A 104 18.33 0.99 15.28
C THR A 104 17.93 1.01 16.74
N GLU A 105 17.40 2.13 17.20
CA GLU A 105 16.84 2.30 18.55
C GLU A 105 15.33 2.50 18.42
N LEU A 106 14.59 1.69 19.17
CA LEU A 106 13.13 1.62 19.14
C LEU A 106 12.57 1.92 20.52
N TRP A 107 11.34 2.39 20.56
CA TRP A 107 10.53 2.46 21.76
C TRP A 107 9.40 1.44 21.65
N ARG A 108 9.48 0.38 22.47
CA ARG A 108 8.50 -0.70 22.52
C ARG A 108 7.35 -0.31 23.44
N ILE A 109 6.12 -0.54 22.99
CA ILE A 109 4.89 -0.36 23.77
C ILE A 109 4.12 -1.67 23.71
N ASP A 110 3.91 -2.28 24.86
CA ASP A 110 3.20 -3.55 24.94
C ASP A 110 1.71 -3.40 24.56
N ARG A 111 1.16 -4.44 23.93
CA ARG A 111 -0.22 -4.47 23.42
C ARG A 111 -1.25 -4.05 24.46
N ALA A 112 -1.09 -4.52 25.71
CA ALA A 112 -2.03 -4.21 26.79
C ALA A 112 -2.18 -2.70 27.02
N HIS A 113 -1.08 -1.94 27.00
CA HIS A 113 -1.10 -0.50 27.20
C HIS A 113 -1.73 0.24 26.01
N VAL A 114 -1.49 -0.23 24.77
CA VAL A 114 -2.14 0.36 23.58
C VAL A 114 -3.64 0.16 23.65
N LEU A 115 -4.10 -1.04 23.96
CA LEU A 115 -5.53 -1.35 24.06
C LEU A 115 -6.19 -0.59 25.20
N ASP A 116 -5.55 -0.52 26.37
CA ASP A 116 -6.06 0.25 27.50
C ASP A 116 -6.25 1.74 27.15
N ALA A 117 -5.26 2.33 26.49
CA ALA A 117 -5.35 3.72 26.04
C ALA A 117 -6.52 3.98 25.07
N LEU A 118 -6.82 3.03 24.18
CA LEU A 118 -7.91 3.15 23.21
C LEU A 118 -9.29 2.87 23.82
N THR A 119 -9.40 1.86 24.70
CA THR A 119 -10.68 1.45 25.29
C THR A 119 -11.21 2.43 26.31
N ASN A 120 -10.32 3.12 27.04
CA ASN A 120 -10.68 4.10 28.04
C ASN A 120 -10.92 5.52 27.49
N GLU A 121 -10.83 5.69 26.17
CA GLU A 121 -11.06 6.98 25.51
C GLU A 121 -11.84 6.79 24.19
N PRO A 122 -13.19 6.71 24.25
CA PRO A 122 -14.04 6.41 23.07
C PRO A 122 -13.82 7.33 21.88
N GLN A 123 -13.50 8.60 22.12
CA GLN A 123 -13.22 9.57 21.04
C GLN A 123 -11.96 9.19 20.25
N SER A 124 -10.93 8.70 20.93
CA SER A 124 -9.71 8.21 20.32
C SER A 124 -9.97 6.96 19.48
N ALA A 125 -10.81 6.04 19.95
CA ALA A 125 -11.23 4.87 19.18
C ALA A 125 -11.98 5.26 17.90
N LEU A 126 -12.92 6.22 17.97
CA LEU A 126 -13.64 6.73 16.80
C LEU A 126 -12.71 7.42 15.81
N ALA A 127 -11.75 8.21 16.28
CA ALA A 127 -10.76 8.86 15.43
C ALA A 127 -9.89 7.82 14.71
N LEU A 128 -9.46 6.76 15.42
CA LEU A 128 -8.73 5.64 14.84
C LEU A 128 -9.54 4.92 13.75
N LEU A 129 -10.82 4.64 14.00
CA LEU A 129 -11.69 4.04 12.97
C LEU A 129 -11.78 4.91 11.72
N GLY A 130 -11.85 6.24 11.87
CA GLY A 130 -11.82 7.16 10.74
C GLY A 130 -10.51 7.10 9.94
N ILE A 131 -9.38 6.97 10.62
CA ILE A 131 -8.05 6.82 10.00
C ILE A 131 -7.96 5.50 9.22
N LEU A 132 -8.39 4.39 9.83
CA LEU A 132 -8.39 3.07 9.19
C LEU A 132 -9.33 3.03 7.98
N ALA A 133 -10.52 3.62 8.09
CA ALA A 133 -11.46 3.74 6.97
C ALA A 133 -10.88 4.55 5.79
N ARG A 134 -10.10 5.60 6.08
CA ARG A 134 -9.37 6.34 5.03
C ARG A 134 -8.31 5.47 4.37
N ARG A 135 -7.53 4.74 5.15
CA ARG A 135 -6.47 3.84 4.66
C ARG A 135 -7.03 2.74 3.75
N ILE A 136 -8.19 2.17 4.12
CA ILE A 136 -8.90 1.21 3.26
C ILE A 136 -9.27 1.85 1.92
N ARG A 137 -9.90 3.04 1.92
CA ARG A 137 -10.25 3.73 0.66
C ARG A 137 -9.05 4.05 -0.22
N GLU A 138 -7.91 4.41 0.38
CA GLU A 138 -6.67 4.65 -0.37
C GLU A 138 -6.13 3.36 -0.99
N THR A 139 -6.21 2.25 -0.27
CA THR A 139 -5.84 0.92 -0.77
C THR A 139 -6.77 0.47 -1.88
N ASP A 140 -8.08 0.63 -1.73
CA ASP A 140 -9.07 0.31 -2.77
C ASP A 140 -8.80 1.11 -4.04
N ALA A 141 -8.51 2.41 -3.92
CA ALA A 141 -8.16 3.26 -5.06
C ALA A 141 -6.85 2.83 -5.74
N LEU A 142 -5.89 2.28 -4.99
CA LEU A 142 -4.64 1.73 -5.55
C LEU A 142 -4.92 0.44 -6.32
N VAL A 143 -5.73 -0.46 -5.75
CA VAL A 143 -6.15 -1.72 -6.41
C VAL A 143 -6.90 -1.42 -7.71
N ASP A 144 -7.86 -0.48 -7.68
CA ASP A 144 -8.61 -0.08 -8.88
C ASP A 144 -7.70 0.52 -9.96
N ARG A 145 -6.74 1.39 -9.59
CA ARG A 145 -5.74 1.92 -10.52
C ARG A 145 -4.89 0.82 -11.15
N ASN A 146 -4.43 -0.14 -10.36
CA ASN A 146 -3.61 -1.25 -10.85
C ASN A 146 -4.41 -2.17 -11.80
N ALA A 147 -5.64 -2.52 -11.42
CA ALA A 147 -6.54 -3.28 -12.27
C ALA A 147 -6.84 -2.56 -13.60
N SER A 148 -7.08 -1.24 -13.54
CA SER A 148 -7.30 -0.41 -14.72
C SER A 148 -6.05 -0.31 -15.62
N MET A 149 -4.84 -0.27 -15.04
CA MET A 149 -3.58 -0.30 -15.80
C MET A 149 -3.40 -1.64 -16.51
N GLU A 150 -3.63 -2.76 -15.81
CA GLU A 150 -3.49 -4.09 -16.41
C GLU A 150 -4.50 -4.33 -17.53
N MET A 151 -5.73 -3.91 -17.35
CA MET A 151 -6.76 -3.92 -18.41
C MET A 151 -6.33 -3.06 -19.61
N GLY A 152 -5.79 -1.86 -19.36
CA GLY A 152 -5.25 -0.99 -20.40
C GLY A 152 -4.11 -1.63 -21.19
N LYS A 153 -3.20 -2.35 -20.54
CA LYS A 153 -2.12 -3.08 -21.23
C LYS A 153 -2.65 -4.21 -22.10
N ARG A 154 -3.63 -5.00 -21.60
CA ARG A 154 -4.27 -6.06 -22.39
C ARG A 154 -4.96 -5.48 -23.63
N LEU A 155 -5.72 -4.40 -23.46
CA LEU A 155 -6.38 -3.72 -24.57
C LEU A 155 -5.37 -3.15 -25.59
N ALA A 156 -4.32 -2.47 -25.12
CA ALA A 156 -3.28 -1.92 -25.99
C ALA A 156 -2.58 -3.03 -26.81
N ARG A 157 -2.24 -4.15 -26.16
CA ARG A 157 -1.62 -5.30 -26.85
C ARG A 157 -2.54 -5.84 -27.95
N LEU A 158 -3.81 -6.06 -27.63
CA LEU A 158 -4.80 -6.53 -28.61
C LEU A 158 -4.90 -5.57 -29.80
N LEU A 159 -5.03 -4.24 -29.54
CA LEU A 159 -5.11 -3.24 -30.62
C LEU A 159 -3.83 -3.18 -31.48
N ILE A 160 -2.67 -3.34 -30.88
CA ILE A 160 -1.39 -3.38 -31.60
C ILE A 160 -1.31 -4.61 -32.53
N GLU A 161 -1.73 -5.78 -32.04
CA GLU A 161 -1.76 -7.02 -32.80
C GLU A 161 -2.74 -6.92 -33.97
N GLU A 162 -3.97 -6.53 -33.71
CA GLU A 162 -5.03 -6.40 -34.72
C GLU A 162 -4.75 -5.29 -35.75
N SER A 163 -4.10 -4.20 -35.34
CA SER A 163 -3.72 -3.11 -36.25
C SER A 163 -2.74 -3.51 -37.35
N ALA A 164 -2.05 -4.65 -37.21
CA ALA A 164 -1.18 -5.18 -38.24
C ALA A 164 -1.97 -5.57 -39.52
N HIS A 165 -3.26 -5.84 -39.38
CA HIS A 165 -4.19 -6.17 -40.48
C HIS A 165 -4.97 -4.95 -41.00
N GLY A 166 -4.63 -3.72 -40.57
CA GLY A 166 -5.28 -2.48 -40.93
C GLY A 166 -6.29 -2.02 -39.89
N LYS A 167 -7.55 -1.81 -40.34
CA LYS A 167 -8.62 -1.35 -39.44
C LYS A 167 -9.10 -2.48 -38.53
N ILE A 168 -9.42 -2.12 -37.30
CA ILE A 168 -9.99 -3.03 -36.32
C ILE A 168 -11.52 -2.90 -36.35
N ILE A 169 -12.21 -4.01 -36.63
CA ILE A 169 -13.67 -4.06 -36.82
C ILE A 169 -14.43 -4.55 -35.59
N TYR A 170 -13.74 -4.89 -34.52
CA TYR A 170 -14.36 -5.34 -33.27
C TYR A 170 -15.20 -4.25 -32.62
N SER A 171 -16.40 -4.62 -32.16
CA SER A 171 -17.18 -3.76 -31.28
C SER A 171 -16.53 -3.61 -29.90
N GLN A 172 -16.96 -2.61 -29.14
CA GLN A 172 -16.49 -2.45 -27.76
C GLN A 172 -16.84 -3.65 -26.87
N SER A 173 -17.92 -4.36 -27.18
CA SER A 173 -18.32 -5.58 -26.49
C SER A 173 -17.39 -6.74 -26.83
N ASP A 174 -17.00 -6.88 -28.10
CA ASP A 174 -16.05 -7.91 -28.54
C ASP A 174 -14.66 -7.67 -27.89
N LEU A 175 -14.18 -6.42 -27.93
CA LEU A 175 -12.93 -6.05 -27.28
C LEU A 175 -12.96 -6.35 -25.77
N ALA A 176 -14.09 -6.05 -25.11
CA ALA A 176 -14.27 -6.32 -23.69
C ALA A 176 -14.21 -7.83 -23.40
N HIS A 177 -14.90 -8.64 -24.21
CA HIS A 177 -14.87 -10.09 -24.10
C HIS A 177 -13.47 -10.66 -24.29
N LEU A 178 -12.76 -10.23 -25.34
CA LEU A 178 -11.40 -10.70 -25.67
C LEU A 178 -10.37 -10.41 -24.59
N ILE A 179 -10.51 -9.30 -23.86
CA ILE A 179 -9.56 -8.94 -22.79
C ILE A 179 -10.07 -9.25 -21.38
N GLY A 180 -11.24 -9.86 -21.23
CA GLY A 180 -11.84 -10.17 -19.92
C GLY A 180 -12.14 -8.90 -19.09
N ALA A 181 -12.84 -7.92 -19.71
CA ALA A 181 -13.21 -6.65 -19.07
C ALA A 181 -14.70 -6.33 -19.31
N THR A 182 -15.20 -5.27 -18.66
CA THR A 182 -16.55 -4.78 -18.96
C THR A 182 -16.54 -3.83 -20.17
N ARG A 183 -17.64 -3.77 -20.91
CA ARG A 183 -17.81 -2.87 -22.06
C ARG A 183 -17.59 -1.40 -21.65
N GLU A 184 -18.11 -1.02 -20.49
CA GLU A 184 -18.00 0.34 -19.95
C GLU A 184 -16.53 0.70 -19.66
N ALA A 185 -15.75 -0.22 -19.11
CA ALA A 185 -14.32 -0.01 -18.83
C ALA A 185 -13.52 0.15 -20.14
N VAL A 186 -13.80 -0.68 -21.15
CA VAL A 186 -13.20 -0.56 -22.49
C VAL A 186 -13.58 0.78 -23.12
N ASN A 187 -14.87 1.15 -23.09
CA ASN A 187 -15.34 2.41 -23.66
C ASN A 187 -14.64 3.63 -23.02
N ARG A 188 -14.55 3.67 -21.69
CA ARG A 188 -13.81 4.76 -21.00
C ARG A 188 -12.35 4.83 -21.43
N LYS A 189 -11.69 3.68 -21.58
CA LYS A 189 -10.28 3.63 -21.99
C LYS A 189 -10.10 4.08 -23.44
N LEU A 190 -10.92 3.60 -24.36
CA LEU A 190 -10.89 4.00 -25.77
C LEU A 190 -11.22 5.49 -25.94
N SER A 191 -12.19 6.02 -25.20
CA SER A 191 -12.52 7.46 -25.21
C SER A 191 -11.34 8.31 -24.76
N ARG A 192 -10.62 7.88 -23.74
CA ARG A 192 -9.40 8.55 -23.30
C ARG A 192 -8.32 8.52 -24.37
N TRP A 193 -8.02 7.36 -24.95
CA TRP A 193 -6.99 7.22 -26.00
C TRP A 193 -7.34 7.97 -27.28
N ARG A 194 -8.64 8.07 -27.59
CA ARG A 194 -9.10 8.93 -28.69
C ARG A 194 -8.80 10.41 -28.41
N ASN A 195 -9.05 10.89 -27.19
CA ASN A 195 -8.75 12.28 -26.80
C ASN A 195 -7.23 12.56 -26.78
N GLU A 196 -6.42 11.55 -26.48
CA GLU A 196 -4.95 11.60 -26.53
C GLU A 196 -4.40 11.38 -27.96
N ILE A 197 -5.26 11.17 -28.97
CA ILE A 197 -4.92 10.93 -30.39
C ILE A 197 -4.07 9.65 -30.58
N TRP A 198 -4.21 8.69 -29.68
CA TRP A 198 -3.55 7.38 -29.85
C TRP A 198 -4.33 6.46 -30.77
N ILE A 199 -5.63 6.64 -30.84
CA ILE A 199 -6.54 5.90 -31.69
C ILE A 199 -7.56 6.85 -32.34
N GLU A 200 -8.11 6.45 -33.49
CA GLU A 200 -9.26 7.04 -34.11
C GLU A 200 -10.42 6.05 -34.10
N LEU A 201 -11.60 6.54 -33.75
CA LEU A 201 -12.87 5.80 -33.82
C LEU A 201 -13.79 6.52 -34.83
N ASN A 202 -14.15 5.82 -35.89
CA ASN A 202 -15.09 6.32 -36.88
C ASN A 202 -16.13 5.24 -37.25
N PRO A 203 -17.17 5.53 -38.03
CA PRO A 203 -18.21 4.55 -38.38
C PRO A 203 -17.68 3.30 -39.10
N THR A 204 -16.51 3.37 -39.70
CA THR A 204 -15.90 2.24 -40.43
C THR A 204 -15.07 1.32 -39.53
N GLY A 205 -14.61 1.78 -38.37
CA GLY A 205 -13.82 0.98 -37.43
C GLY A 205 -12.92 1.79 -36.52
N LEU A 206 -12.02 1.08 -35.84
CA LEU A 206 -10.99 1.63 -34.95
C LEU A 206 -9.63 1.55 -35.66
N TYR A 207 -8.87 2.62 -35.58
CA TYR A 207 -7.53 2.74 -36.16
C TYR A 207 -6.54 3.14 -35.04
N VAL A 208 -5.39 2.49 -35.03
CA VAL A 208 -4.26 2.87 -34.16
C VAL A 208 -3.45 3.96 -34.86
N ILE A 209 -3.40 5.15 -34.25
CA ILE A 209 -2.69 6.33 -34.76
C ILE A 209 -1.28 6.42 -34.16
N ASP A 210 -1.18 6.32 -32.83
CA ASP A 210 0.09 6.37 -32.11
C ASP A 210 0.44 4.98 -31.55
N ARG A 211 0.98 4.11 -32.40
CA ARG A 211 1.47 2.78 -32.01
C ARG A 211 2.61 2.84 -30.97
N PRO A 212 3.60 3.77 -31.06
CA PRO A 212 4.61 3.94 -30.02
C PRO A 212 4.02 4.21 -28.63
N ALA A 213 3.00 5.05 -28.50
CA ALA A 213 2.35 5.34 -27.21
C ALA A 213 1.72 4.10 -26.60
N LEU A 214 1.02 3.29 -27.38
CA LEU A 214 0.44 2.01 -26.94
C LEU A 214 1.53 0.99 -26.55
N LEU A 215 2.62 0.91 -27.31
CA LEU A 215 3.75 0.05 -26.97
C LEU A 215 4.44 0.48 -25.67
N ALA A 216 4.61 1.79 -25.45
CA ALA A 216 5.17 2.31 -24.20
C ALA A 216 4.30 1.95 -23.00
N LEU A 217 2.97 1.97 -23.15
CA LEU A 217 2.04 1.54 -22.11
C LEU A 217 2.23 0.06 -21.76
N CYS A 218 2.42 -0.81 -22.76
CA CYS A 218 2.65 -2.24 -22.53
C CYS A 218 3.95 -2.53 -21.76
N LYS A 219 4.97 -1.68 -21.90
CA LYS A 219 6.28 -1.84 -21.24
C LYS A 219 6.33 -1.29 -19.81
N ARG A 220 5.39 -0.42 -19.40
CA ARG A 220 5.35 0.11 -18.04
C ARG A 220 5.09 -1.02 -17.05
N ARG A 221 6.05 -1.26 -16.13
CA ARG A 221 5.83 -2.12 -14.96
C ARG A 221 4.77 -1.45 -14.06
N ALA A 222 3.91 -2.25 -13.44
CA ALA A 222 3.11 -1.76 -12.33
C ALA A 222 4.07 -1.18 -11.29
N ALA A 223 3.85 0.04 -10.85
CA ALA A 223 4.56 0.57 -9.68
C ALA A 223 4.07 -0.26 -8.48
N ILE A 224 5.00 -1.00 -7.89
CA ILE A 224 4.81 -1.71 -6.62
C ILE A 224 4.83 -0.68 -5.50
#